data_b6ad0d593bf6a0b9ed5c0393d97befe9
#
_entry.id   b6ad0d593bf6a0b9ed5c0393d97befe9
#
_cell.length_a   1.000
_cell.length_b   1.000
_cell.length_c   1.000
_cell.angle_alpha   90.00
_cell.angle_beta   90.00
_cell.angle_gamma   90.00
#
_symmetry.space_group_name_H-M   'P 1'
#
loop_
_entity.id
_entity.type
_entity.pdbx_description
1 polymer ?
#
loop_
_entity_poly.entity_id
_entity_poly.type
_entity_poly.pdbx_seq_one_letter_code
_entity_poly.pdbx_strand_id
1 'polypeptide(L)'
;MRRRARFAGAIALALALAGPFAPATHATPANRVRPPHGSVRADSLGRVLAVPGTVNARDTGGYRTYDGRTTRWGVLYRSESLSALPPEGVTALGGLGLGEVIDLRTPTEIRYDGTDRLPSGVTAAPNPVDDTGLYFLMRQVIGSKDPAYQQATLGDGKAEERMRTLYRGFVTDSADRAALGAAIRAVATSTKPVLFHCSAGKDRTGVLADTILRAVGVPASTSESDYLLSDQLRAASDKALRDQLKAAGYMQNPDLLIPLQEVRGDYLAAFRDQAVHDYGGFGAFLTDGLGLDALTLARLRARVVG
;
A
#
# COMPACT_ATOMS: atom_id res chain seq x y z
N MET A 1 -38.67 27.18 25.42
CA MET A 1 -37.29 26.87 25.70
C MET A 1 -37.07 25.38 25.52
N ARG A 2 -36.58 24.92 24.35
CA ARG A 2 -36.25 23.52 24.07
C ARG A 2 -34.74 23.36 24.06
N ARG A 3 -34.19 22.63 25.05
CA ARG A 3 -32.79 22.32 25.17
C ARG A 3 -32.40 21.37 24.02
N ARG A 4 -31.49 21.80 23.14
CA ARG A 4 -30.84 20.97 22.17
C ARG A 4 -29.78 20.12 22.88
N ALA A 5 -29.97 18.82 22.93
CA ALA A 5 -28.98 17.88 23.38
C ALA A 5 -27.81 17.88 22.38
N ARG A 6 -26.61 18.20 22.85
CA ARG A 6 -25.35 18.08 22.11
C ARG A 6 -24.96 16.61 22.16
N PHE A 7 -25.10 15.91 21.06
CA PHE A 7 -24.42 14.63 20.87
C PHE A 7 -22.95 14.92 20.52
N ALA A 8 -22.09 14.93 21.52
CA ALA A 8 -20.66 14.84 21.37
C ALA A 8 -20.27 13.39 21.69
N GLY A 9 -20.44 12.51 20.72
CA GLY A 9 -19.90 11.16 20.74
C GLY A 9 -18.75 11.09 19.74
N ALA A 10 -17.53 11.38 20.18
CA ALA A 10 -16.33 11.12 19.42
C ALA A 10 -16.17 9.61 19.29
N ILE A 11 -16.61 9.04 18.18
CA ILE A 11 -16.28 7.66 17.82
C ILE A 11 -14.89 7.71 17.18
N ALA A 12 -13.86 7.60 18.00
CA ALA A 12 -12.54 7.20 17.56
C ALA A 12 -12.63 5.69 17.22
N LEU A 13 -13.16 5.37 16.05
CA LEU A 13 -13.00 4.05 15.46
C LEU A 13 -11.64 4.08 14.75
N ALA A 14 -10.58 3.97 15.56
CA ALA A 14 -9.28 3.66 15.02
C ALA A 14 -9.41 2.34 14.25
N LEU A 15 -9.09 2.32 12.96
CA LEU A 15 -8.75 1.10 12.24
C LEU A 15 -7.48 0.43 12.84
N ALA A 16 -6.89 1.06 13.84
CA ALA A 16 -5.92 0.52 14.76
C ALA A 16 -6.61 -0.24 15.92
N LEU A 17 -7.44 -1.23 15.59
CA LEU A 17 -7.73 -2.31 16.54
C LEU A 17 -6.56 -3.32 16.49
N ALA A 18 -5.35 -2.82 16.64
CA ALA A 18 -4.22 -3.59 17.07
C ALA A 18 -4.33 -3.76 18.60
N GLY A 19 -5.15 -4.68 19.04
CA GLY A 19 -4.99 -5.27 20.36
C GLY A 19 -3.61 -5.93 20.44
N PRO A 20 -3.01 -6.12 21.66
CA PRO A 20 -1.71 -6.73 21.78
C PRO A 20 -1.77 -8.14 21.17
N PHE A 21 -1.11 -8.34 20.05
CA PHE A 21 -0.86 -9.66 19.51
C PHE A 21 -0.01 -10.42 20.54
N ALA A 22 -0.48 -11.57 20.99
CA ALA A 22 0.38 -12.51 21.70
C ALA A 22 1.61 -12.78 20.80
N PRO A 23 2.84 -12.77 21.37
CA PRO A 23 4.02 -12.97 20.56
C PRO A 23 3.98 -14.37 19.94
N ALA A 24 3.92 -14.43 18.62
CA ALA A 24 4.26 -15.64 17.90
C ALA A 24 5.73 -15.94 18.23
N THR A 25 6.01 -17.13 18.74
CA THR A 25 7.35 -17.59 19.06
C THR A 25 8.24 -17.48 17.82
N HIS A 26 9.17 -16.53 17.85
CA HIS A 26 10.12 -16.31 16.78
C HIS A 26 11.14 -17.44 16.75
N ALA A 27 11.15 -18.19 15.67
CA ALA A 27 12.29 -19.05 15.34
C ALA A 27 13.51 -18.16 15.12
N THR A 28 14.62 -18.54 15.72
CA THR A 28 15.95 -17.91 15.66
C THR A 28 16.37 -17.65 14.21
N PRO A 29 16.97 -16.50 13.86
CA PRO A 29 17.39 -16.22 12.50
C PRO A 29 18.52 -17.16 12.09
N ALA A 30 18.22 -18.10 11.22
CA ALA A 30 19.23 -18.91 10.56
C ALA A 30 20.05 -18.06 9.59
N ASN A 31 21.34 -18.24 9.64
CA ASN A 31 22.40 -17.70 8.83
C ASN A 31 21.98 -17.52 7.35
N ARG A 32 22.11 -16.29 6.80
CA ARG A 32 21.74 -15.96 5.42
C ARG A 32 22.61 -16.71 4.42
N VAL A 33 22.18 -17.89 4.03
CA VAL A 33 22.69 -18.58 2.84
C VAL A 33 21.81 -18.11 1.67
N ARG A 34 22.46 -17.51 0.67
CA ARG A 34 21.87 -17.09 -0.61
C ARG A 34 21.22 -18.32 -1.28
N PRO A 35 19.89 -18.33 -1.57
CA PRO A 35 19.27 -19.48 -2.21
C PRO A 35 19.66 -19.59 -3.70
N PRO A 36 19.73 -20.80 -4.26
CA PRO A 36 19.98 -21.02 -5.68
C PRO A 36 18.76 -20.64 -6.53
N HIS A 37 19.03 -20.25 -7.78
CA HIS A 37 18.06 -19.79 -8.76
C HIS A 37 16.94 -20.80 -9.03
N GLY A 38 15.69 -20.36 -8.91
CA GLY A 38 14.52 -21.00 -9.53
C GLY A 38 13.41 -21.47 -8.63
N SER A 39 12.58 -20.56 -8.12
CA SER A 39 11.12 -20.69 -7.99
C SER A 39 10.54 -19.40 -7.41
N VAL A 40 9.50 -18.86 -8.04
CA VAL A 40 8.81 -17.60 -7.67
C VAL A 40 8.25 -17.64 -6.23
N ARG A 41 7.98 -18.83 -5.67
CA ARG A 41 7.41 -18.99 -4.32
C ARG A 41 8.43 -18.83 -3.17
N ALA A 42 9.69 -19.16 -3.37
CA ALA A 42 10.71 -19.01 -2.32
C ALA A 42 11.20 -17.57 -2.20
N ASP A 43 11.23 -16.81 -3.30
CA ASP A 43 11.66 -15.41 -3.35
C ASP A 43 10.73 -14.45 -2.61
N SER A 44 9.42 -14.68 -2.63
CA SER A 44 8.44 -13.76 -2.03
C SER A 44 8.53 -13.68 -0.50
N LEU A 45 8.85 -14.79 0.16
CA LEU A 45 8.99 -14.83 1.62
C LEU A 45 10.31 -14.22 2.11
N GLY A 46 11.36 -14.21 1.26
CA GLY A 46 12.67 -13.63 1.59
C GLY A 46 12.70 -12.09 1.61
N ARG A 47 11.67 -11.43 1.06
CA ARG A 47 11.61 -9.95 1.00
C ARG A 47 10.79 -9.30 2.10
N VAL A 48 9.99 -10.06 2.85
CA VAL A 48 9.18 -9.53 3.96
C VAL A 48 10.11 -9.02 5.06
N LEU A 49 9.86 -7.81 5.53
CA LEU A 49 10.64 -7.17 6.57
C LEU A 49 10.12 -7.58 7.95
N ALA A 50 11.03 -7.92 8.84
CA ALA A 50 10.71 -8.18 10.24
C ALA A 50 10.60 -6.86 11.02
N VAL A 51 9.61 -6.04 10.68
CA VAL A 51 9.28 -4.79 11.39
C VAL A 51 8.05 -5.03 12.24
N PRO A 52 8.19 -5.16 13.58
CA PRO A 52 7.04 -5.33 14.48
C PRO A 52 5.97 -4.27 14.26
N GLY A 53 4.72 -4.68 14.20
CA GLY A 53 3.58 -3.79 13.93
C GLY A 53 3.24 -3.64 12.45
N THR A 54 3.99 -4.29 11.54
CA THR A 54 3.64 -4.38 10.11
C THR A 54 3.37 -5.82 9.70
N VAL A 55 2.53 -5.98 8.67
CA VAL A 55 2.20 -7.28 8.07
C VAL A 55 2.52 -7.32 6.57
N ASN A 56 2.59 -6.15 5.92
CA ASN A 56 2.74 -6.02 4.47
C ASN A 56 4.07 -5.33 4.06
N ALA A 57 4.95 -5.05 5.05
CA ALA A 57 6.23 -4.39 4.82
C ALA A 57 7.22 -5.31 4.09
N ARG A 58 7.81 -4.83 2.99
CA ARG A 58 8.76 -5.62 2.20
C ARG A 58 9.72 -4.80 1.34
N ASP A 59 10.82 -5.43 0.98
CA ASP A 59 11.81 -4.94 0.02
C ASP A 59 11.36 -5.26 -1.42
N THR A 60 11.56 -4.36 -2.34
CA THR A 60 11.27 -4.55 -3.77
C THR A 60 12.51 -5.02 -4.57
N GLY A 61 13.57 -5.42 -3.89
CA GLY A 61 14.80 -5.97 -4.49
C GLY A 61 14.64 -7.39 -5.04
N GLY A 62 15.59 -7.84 -5.87
CA GLY A 62 15.71 -9.22 -6.36
C GLY A 62 14.77 -9.57 -7.52
N TYR A 63 13.98 -8.66 -8.08
CA TYR A 63 13.17 -8.90 -9.27
C TYR A 63 14.00 -8.82 -10.54
N ARG A 64 13.91 -9.85 -11.40
CA ARG A 64 14.63 -9.91 -12.65
C ARG A 64 14.01 -8.98 -13.69
N THR A 65 14.85 -8.21 -14.37
CA THR A 65 14.48 -7.35 -15.50
C THR A 65 14.60 -8.08 -16.83
N TYR A 66 14.00 -7.54 -17.90
CA TYR A 66 14.06 -8.14 -19.25
C TYR A 66 15.49 -8.29 -19.80
N ASP A 67 16.42 -7.42 -19.40
CA ASP A 67 17.84 -7.52 -19.80
C ASP A 67 18.68 -8.40 -18.86
N GLY A 68 18.04 -9.16 -17.98
CA GLY A 68 18.67 -10.16 -17.12
C GLY A 68 19.29 -9.63 -15.83
N ARG A 69 19.30 -8.31 -15.59
CA ARG A 69 19.69 -7.70 -14.32
C ARG A 69 18.62 -7.92 -13.25
N THR A 70 18.87 -7.43 -12.05
CA THR A 70 17.89 -7.55 -10.94
C THR A 70 17.71 -6.21 -10.24
N THR A 71 16.55 -5.99 -9.64
CA THR A 71 16.36 -4.87 -8.72
C THR A 71 17.24 -5.06 -7.47
N ARG A 72 17.83 -3.95 -7.00
CA ARG A 72 18.73 -3.97 -5.84
C ARG A 72 17.96 -4.14 -4.54
N TRP A 73 18.49 -4.97 -3.67
CA TRP A 73 18.02 -5.07 -2.28
C TRP A 73 18.45 -3.84 -1.47
N GLY A 74 17.64 -3.48 -0.48
CA GLY A 74 18.00 -2.41 0.45
C GLY A 74 17.86 -0.99 -0.13
N VAL A 75 17.17 -0.83 -1.24
CA VAL A 75 17.03 0.46 -1.94
C VAL A 75 15.62 1.01 -1.85
N LEU A 76 14.62 0.16 -2.04
CA LEU A 76 13.24 0.58 -2.13
C LEU A 76 12.34 -0.40 -1.36
N TYR A 77 11.60 0.15 -0.41
CA TYR A 77 10.70 -0.60 0.45
C TYR A 77 9.25 -0.11 0.29
N ARG A 78 8.32 -1.01 0.54
CA ARG A 78 6.89 -0.66 0.60
C ARG A 78 6.27 -1.22 1.88
N SER A 79 5.22 -0.55 2.39
CA SER A 79 4.55 -0.93 3.63
C SER A 79 3.09 -0.43 3.65
N GLU A 80 2.37 -0.83 4.68
CA GLU A 80 1.20 -0.13 5.22
C GLU A 80 1.62 1.07 6.07
N SER A 81 0.62 1.81 6.58
CA SER A 81 0.83 2.96 7.48
C SER A 81 1.73 2.61 8.67
N LEU A 82 2.64 3.50 8.99
CA LEU A 82 3.58 3.41 10.10
C LEU A 82 3.07 4.12 11.38
N SER A 83 1.85 4.65 11.36
CA SER A 83 1.30 5.46 12.46
C SER A 83 1.10 4.66 13.76
N ALA A 84 0.87 3.36 13.65
CA ALA A 84 0.64 2.47 14.80
C ALA A 84 1.87 1.64 15.21
N LEU A 85 3.07 1.92 14.66
CA LEU A 85 4.27 1.16 15.01
C LEU A 85 4.55 1.21 16.51
N PRO A 86 4.81 0.06 17.15
CA PRO A 86 5.33 0.04 18.51
C PRO A 86 6.82 0.48 18.54
N PRO A 87 7.38 0.81 19.70
CA PRO A 87 8.76 1.28 19.82
C PRO A 87 9.80 0.35 19.19
N GLU A 88 9.62 -0.96 19.32
CA GLU A 88 10.46 -1.98 18.69
C GLU A 88 10.34 -1.98 17.16
N GLY A 89 9.15 -1.66 16.61
CA GLY A 89 8.94 -1.48 15.18
C GLY A 89 9.68 -0.25 14.65
N VAL A 90 9.64 0.87 15.38
CA VAL A 90 10.42 2.07 15.05
C VAL A 90 11.92 1.78 15.08
N THR A 91 12.40 1.02 16.06
CA THR A 91 13.79 0.60 16.16
C THR A 91 14.19 -0.27 14.96
N ALA A 92 13.37 -1.27 14.61
CA ALA A 92 13.62 -2.14 13.47
C ALA A 92 13.62 -1.36 12.14
N LEU A 93 12.71 -0.40 11.99
CA LEU A 93 12.66 0.50 10.83
C LEU A 93 13.95 1.32 10.70
N GLY A 94 14.54 1.75 11.84
CA GLY A 94 15.82 2.46 11.88
C GLY A 94 16.98 1.66 11.30
N GLY A 95 16.94 0.33 11.42
CA GLY A 95 17.93 -0.59 10.83
C GLY A 95 17.93 -0.64 9.30
N LEU A 96 16.90 -0.11 8.63
CA LEU A 96 16.82 -0.06 7.16
C LEU A 96 17.63 1.09 6.55
N GLY A 97 18.13 2.03 7.36
CA GLY A 97 18.93 3.16 6.89
C GLY A 97 18.16 4.15 6.00
N LEU A 98 16.85 4.26 6.20
CA LEU A 98 15.97 5.11 5.40
C LEU A 98 16.43 6.56 5.42
N GLY A 99 16.35 7.22 4.28
CA GLY A 99 16.45 8.68 4.18
C GLY A 99 15.09 9.36 4.25
N GLU A 100 14.10 8.72 3.66
CA GLU A 100 12.77 9.29 3.46
C GLU A 100 11.69 8.22 3.50
N VAL A 101 10.52 8.60 4.01
CA VAL A 101 9.27 7.84 3.93
C VAL A 101 8.26 8.67 3.16
N ILE A 102 7.82 8.17 2.00
CA ILE A 102 6.80 8.81 1.15
C ILE A 102 5.43 8.30 1.62
N ASP A 103 4.64 9.20 2.21
CA ASP A 103 3.29 8.91 2.70
C ASP A 103 2.25 9.30 1.65
N LEU A 104 1.63 8.28 1.02
CA LEU A 104 0.59 8.46 0.01
C LEU A 104 -0.81 8.70 0.61
N ARG A 105 -0.94 8.72 1.93
CA ARG A 105 -2.22 8.95 2.59
C ARG A 105 -2.68 10.39 2.41
N THR A 106 -4.00 10.54 2.33
CA THR A 106 -4.65 11.86 2.34
C THR A 106 -4.53 12.52 3.72
N PRO A 107 -4.64 13.85 3.81
CA PRO A 107 -4.69 14.56 5.10
C PRO A 107 -5.82 14.05 6.00
N THR A 108 -6.91 13.57 5.42
CA THR A 108 -8.03 13.00 6.17
C THR A 108 -7.63 11.72 6.87
N GLU A 109 -6.96 10.79 6.18
CA GLU A 109 -6.47 9.54 6.77
C GLU A 109 -5.47 9.83 7.91
N ILE A 110 -4.51 10.73 7.68
CA ILE A 110 -3.51 11.11 8.69
C ILE A 110 -4.18 11.73 9.92
N ARG A 111 -5.22 12.55 9.71
CA ARG A 111 -5.97 13.18 10.82
C ARG A 111 -6.64 12.14 11.73
N TYR A 112 -7.13 11.03 11.18
CA TYR A 112 -7.84 10.00 11.93
C TYR A 112 -6.90 8.91 12.48
N ASP A 113 -5.91 8.51 11.69
CA ASP A 113 -5.04 7.37 12.02
C ASP A 113 -3.71 7.80 12.65
N GLY A 114 -3.42 9.12 12.65
CA GLY A 114 -2.18 9.68 13.17
C GLY A 114 -1.04 9.71 12.15
N THR A 115 -0.02 10.50 12.49
CA THR A 115 1.22 10.60 11.72
C THR A 115 2.09 9.36 11.91
N ASP A 116 2.99 9.11 10.97
CA ASP A 116 3.93 8.00 11.08
C ASP A 116 4.88 8.15 12.27
N ARG A 117 5.21 7.02 12.88
CA ARG A 117 6.22 6.90 13.92
C ARG A 117 7.54 6.50 13.26
N LEU A 118 8.40 7.49 13.04
CA LEU A 118 9.65 7.31 12.32
C LEU A 118 10.86 7.34 13.24
N PRO A 119 11.96 6.64 12.86
CA PRO A 119 13.23 6.79 13.53
C PRO A 119 13.77 8.22 13.40
N SER A 120 14.61 8.64 14.34
CA SER A 120 15.29 9.94 14.26
C SER A 120 16.11 10.07 12.97
N GLY A 121 16.01 11.22 12.32
CA GLY A 121 16.72 11.52 11.08
C GLY A 121 16.10 10.98 9.80
N VAL A 122 14.94 10.31 9.88
CA VAL A 122 14.14 9.93 8.71
C VAL A 122 13.11 11.03 8.44
N THR A 123 13.06 11.49 7.19
CA THR A 123 12.11 12.53 6.76
C THR A 123 10.78 11.90 6.36
N ALA A 124 9.68 12.44 6.89
CA ALA A 124 8.34 12.17 6.34
C ALA A 124 8.08 13.08 5.15
N ALA A 125 7.68 12.52 4.01
CA ALA A 125 7.35 13.25 2.79
C ALA A 125 5.87 13.01 2.43
N PRO A 126 4.95 13.88 2.84
CA PRO A 126 3.55 13.80 2.43
C PRO A 126 3.43 13.93 0.90
N ASN A 127 2.80 12.96 0.29
CA ASN A 127 2.59 12.90 -1.16
C ASN A 127 1.22 12.27 -1.45
N PRO A 128 0.12 12.94 -1.07
CA PRO A 128 -1.21 12.36 -1.07
C PRO A 128 -1.67 11.95 -2.47
N VAL A 129 -2.16 10.71 -2.56
CA VAL A 129 -2.92 10.17 -3.69
C VAL A 129 -4.33 9.94 -3.19
N ASP A 130 -5.34 10.45 -3.89
CA ASP A 130 -6.73 10.36 -3.45
C ASP A 130 -7.23 8.91 -3.47
N ASP A 131 -8.06 8.59 -2.49
CA ASP A 131 -8.71 7.28 -2.39
C ASP A 131 -10.17 7.30 -2.87
N THR A 132 -10.56 8.37 -3.58
CA THR A 132 -11.93 8.61 -4.05
C THR A 132 -12.99 8.52 -2.93
N GLY A 133 -12.60 8.88 -1.71
CA GLY A 133 -13.44 8.83 -0.51
C GLY A 133 -13.67 7.42 0.04
N LEU A 134 -12.90 6.42 -0.37
CA LEU A 134 -13.03 5.04 0.09
C LEU A 134 -12.85 4.92 1.61
N TYR A 135 -11.85 5.60 2.17
CA TYR A 135 -11.59 5.61 3.61
C TYR A 135 -12.81 6.10 4.40
N PHE A 136 -13.41 7.19 3.95
CA PHE A 136 -14.57 7.77 4.61
C PHE A 136 -15.82 6.88 4.46
N LEU A 137 -16.02 6.30 3.28
CA LEU A 137 -17.10 5.35 3.03
C LEU A 137 -17.02 4.14 3.96
N MET A 138 -15.83 3.53 4.09
CA MET A 138 -15.63 2.39 4.99
C MET A 138 -16.01 2.75 6.43
N ARG A 139 -15.59 3.91 6.91
CA ARG A 139 -15.95 4.39 8.24
C ARG A 139 -17.47 4.59 8.41
N GLN A 140 -18.14 5.14 7.40
CA GLN A 140 -19.59 5.31 7.42
C GLN A 140 -20.32 3.96 7.43
N VAL A 141 -19.93 3.05 6.54
CA VAL A 141 -20.57 1.74 6.41
C VAL A 141 -20.42 0.93 7.69
N ILE A 142 -19.21 0.84 8.23
CA ILE A 142 -18.95 0.13 9.48
C ILE A 142 -19.66 0.82 10.65
N GLY A 143 -19.54 2.15 10.74
CA GLY A 143 -20.11 2.95 11.83
C GLY A 143 -21.65 3.01 11.83
N SER A 144 -22.30 2.74 10.71
CA SER A 144 -23.76 2.71 10.59
C SER A 144 -24.40 1.62 11.46
N LYS A 145 -23.72 0.48 11.60
CA LYS A 145 -24.25 -0.74 12.24
C LYS A 145 -25.58 -1.22 11.66
N ASP A 146 -25.91 -0.77 10.46
CA ASP A 146 -27.15 -1.09 9.74
C ASP A 146 -26.87 -2.10 8.63
N PRO A 147 -27.25 -3.39 8.79
CA PRO A 147 -26.99 -4.42 7.81
C PRO A 147 -27.63 -4.14 6.43
N ALA A 148 -28.78 -3.49 6.40
CA ALA A 148 -29.45 -3.15 5.14
C ALA A 148 -28.65 -2.07 4.38
N TYR A 149 -28.19 -1.02 5.07
CA TYR A 149 -27.32 -0.01 4.50
C TYR A 149 -25.97 -0.60 4.05
N GLN A 150 -25.36 -1.48 4.85
CA GLN A 150 -24.11 -2.16 4.52
C GLN A 150 -24.24 -3.02 3.26
N GLN A 151 -25.30 -3.83 3.16
CA GLN A 151 -25.59 -4.64 1.98
C GLN A 151 -25.90 -3.74 0.76
N ALA A 152 -26.73 -2.72 0.92
CA ALA A 152 -27.07 -1.81 -0.17
C ALA A 152 -25.85 -1.04 -0.71
N THR A 153 -24.84 -0.80 0.12
CA THR A 153 -23.65 -0.01 -0.24
C THR A 153 -22.53 -0.86 -0.82
N LEU A 154 -22.28 -2.04 -0.27
CA LEU A 154 -21.14 -2.89 -0.61
C LEU A 154 -21.51 -4.19 -1.33
N GLY A 155 -22.74 -4.66 -1.19
CA GLY A 155 -23.19 -5.91 -1.79
C GLY A 155 -23.33 -5.86 -3.30
N ASP A 156 -23.64 -7.03 -3.88
CA ASP A 156 -24.03 -7.19 -5.28
C ASP A 156 -22.99 -6.65 -6.29
N GLY A 157 -21.71 -6.84 -5.99
CA GLY A 157 -20.60 -6.41 -6.86
C GLY A 157 -20.24 -4.93 -6.75
N LYS A 158 -20.92 -4.15 -5.88
CA LYS A 158 -20.66 -2.70 -5.75
C LYS A 158 -19.31 -2.38 -5.14
N ALA A 159 -18.86 -3.20 -4.18
CA ALA A 159 -17.54 -3.03 -3.57
C ALA A 159 -16.43 -3.26 -4.62
N GLU A 160 -16.55 -4.29 -5.45
CA GLU A 160 -15.63 -4.59 -6.54
C GLU A 160 -15.60 -3.47 -7.59
N GLU A 161 -16.76 -2.97 -8.00
CA GLU A 161 -16.81 -1.88 -9.00
C GLU A 161 -16.25 -0.58 -8.43
N ARG A 162 -16.45 -0.31 -7.15
CA ARG A 162 -15.81 0.81 -6.46
C ARG A 162 -14.30 0.69 -6.49
N MET A 163 -13.75 -0.50 -6.27
CA MET A 163 -12.30 -0.72 -6.36
C MET A 163 -11.79 -0.50 -7.79
N ARG A 164 -12.47 -1.04 -8.81
CA ARG A 164 -12.07 -0.78 -10.21
C ARG A 164 -12.14 0.71 -10.56
N THR A 165 -13.15 1.42 -10.05
CA THR A 165 -13.26 2.88 -10.24
C THR A 165 -12.11 3.63 -9.55
N LEU A 166 -11.76 3.26 -8.32
CA LEU A 166 -10.60 3.80 -7.62
C LEU A 166 -9.31 3.63 -8.44
N TYR A 167 -9.08 2.45 -8.97
CA TYR A 167 -7.86 2.17 -9.76
C TYR A 167 -7.82 2.93 -11.09
N ARG A 168 -8.95 3.11 -11.75
CA ARG A 168 -9.04 4.02 -12.92
C ARG A 168 -8.77 5.48 -12.52
N GLY A 169 -9.23 5.87 -11.34
CA GLY A 169 -9.01 7.21 -10.76
C GLY A 169 -7.52 7.59 -10.69
N PHE A 170 -6.64 6.67 -10.32
CA PHE A 170 -5.19 6.92 -10.27
C PHE A 170 -4.59 7.31 -11.64
N VAL A 171 -5.31 7.05 -12.73
CA VAL A 171 -4.93 7.48 -14.09
C VAL A 171 -5.67 8.72 -14.53
N THR A 172 -6.97 8.82 -14.25
CA THR A 172 -7.82 9.90 -14.77
C THR A 172 -7.69 11.19 -13.98
N ASP A 173 -7.38 11.11 -12.66
CA ASP A 173 -7.16 12.29 -11.83
C ASP A 173 -5.76 12.88 -12.03
N SER A 174 -5.69 14.17 -12.33
CA SER A 174 -4.42 14.85 -12.62
C SER A 174 -3.56 15.07 -11.37
N ALA A 175 -4.16 15.23 -10.19
CA ALA A 175 -3.44 15.39 -8.95
C ALA A 175 -2.80 14.06 -8.53
N ASP A 176 -3.51 12.94 -8.69
CA ASP A 176 -2.99 11.60 -8.43
C ASP A 176 -1.82 11.26 -9.35
N ARG A 177 -1.93 11.57 -10.65
CA ARG A 177 -0.80 11.40 -11.57
C ARG A 177 0.40 12.25 -11.18
N ALA A 178 0.16 13.51 -10.82
CA ALA A 178 1.24 14.39 -10.36
C ALA A 178 1.93 13.86 -9.09
N ALA A 179 1.15 13.34 -8.13
CA ALA A 179 1.66 12.73 -6.92
C ALA A 179 2.47 11.46 -7.22
N LEU A 180 1.95 10.54 -8.04
CA LEU A 180 2.69 9.34 -8.46
C LEU A 180 4.00 9.71 -9.17
N GLY A 181 3.96 10.69 -10.08
CA GLY A 181 5.16 11.20 -10.75
C GLY A 181 6.17 11.82 -9.77
N ALA A 182 5.71 12.58 -8.76
CA ALA A 182 6.56 13.15 -7.72
C ALA A 182 7.22 12.07 -6.86
N ALA A 183 6.47 11.04 -6.46
CA ALA A 183 7.03 9.90 -5.71
C ALA A 183 8.14 9.19 -6.50
N ILE A 184 7.93 8.96 -7.81
CA ILE A 184 8.93 8.32 -8.66
C ILE A 184 10.19 9.20 -8.81
N ARG A 185 10.03 10.53 -8.96
CA ARG A 185 11.16 11.48 -8.97
C ARG A 185 11.93 11.46 -7.65
N ALA A 186 11.24 11.43 -6.52
CA ALA A 186 11.87 11.32 -5.21
C ALA A 186 12.71 10.03 -5.10
N VAL A 187 12.15 8.89 -5.50
CA VAL A 187 12.90 7.62 -5.55
C VAL A 187 14.10 7.73 -6.48
N ALA A 188 13.97 8.31 -7.68
CA ALA A 188 15.05 8.42 -8.67
C ALA A 188 16.23 9.29 -8.22
N THR A 189 15.98 10.28 -7.35
CA THR A 189 17.00 11.26 -6.91
C THR A 189 17.55 10.98 -5.51
N SER A 190 16.87 10.16 -4.70
CA SER A 190 17.33 9.83 -3.36
C SER A 190 18.68 9.09 -3.38
N THR A 191 19.55 9.40 -2.42
CA THR A 191 20.83 8.70 -2.23
C THR A 191 20.78 7.63 -1.14
N LYS A 192 19.70 7.63 -0.32
CA LYS A 192 19.43 6.68 0.75
C LYS A 192 18.24 5.78 0.42
N PRO A 193 18.05 4.66 1.10
CA PRO A 193 16.85 3.85 0.93
C PRO A 193 15.57 4.67 1.15
N VAL A 194 14.54 4.38 0.36
CA VAL A 194 13.22 5.00 0.44
C VAL A 194 12.18 3.95 0.77
N LEU A 195 11.26 4.29 1.67
CA LEU A 195 10.04 3.53 1.90
C LEU A 195 8.85 4.35 1.42
N PHE A 196 7.90 3.73 0.77
CA PHE A 196 6.62 4.37 0.44
C PHE A 196 5.45 3.52 0.93
N HIS A 197 4.38 4.19 1.35
CA HIS A 197 3.20 3.52 1.88
C HIS A 197 1.92 4.34 1.67
N CYS A 198 0.77 3.67 1.88
CA CYS A 198 -0.53 4.30 2.12
C CYS A 198 -1.13 3.74 3.41
N SER A 199 -2.43 3.70 3.59
CA SER A 199 -3.04 3.14 4.81
C SER A 199 -2.86 1.63 4.92
N ALA A 200 -3.24 0.86 3.89
CA ALA A 200 -3.12 -0.62 3.88
C ALA A 200 -1.86 -1.14 3.17
N GLY A 201 -1.11 -0.27 2.48
CA GLY A 201 0.09 -0.65 1.74
C GLY A 201 -0.18 -1.52 0.51
N LYS A 202 -1.43 -1.57 0.01
CA LYS A 202 -1.84 -2.48 -1.05
C LYS A 202 -2.22 -1.79 -2.37
N ASP A 203 -3.12 -0.78 -2.35
CA ASP A 203 -3.70 -0.16 -3.55
C ASP A 203 -2.78 0.93 -4.12
N ARG A 204 -2.76 2.15 -3.59
CA ARG A 204 -1.89 3.27 -4.02
C ARG A 204 -0.41 2.86 -4.01
N THR A 205 0.01 2.22 -2.93
CA THR A 205 1.35 1.62 -2.79
C THR A 205 1.59 0.54 -3.84
N GLY A 206 0.58 -0.27 -4.14
CA GLY A 206 0.66 -1.32 -5.16
C GLY A 206 0.82 -0.77 -6.57
N VAL A 207 0.03 0.23 -6.92
CA VAL A 207 0.12 0.93 -8.21
C VAL A 207 1.47 1.65 -8.37
N LEU A 208 1.96 2.33 -7.34
CA LEU A 208 3.28 2.96 -7.37
C LEU A 208 4.40 1.93 -7.53
N ALA A 209 4.33 0.81 -6.81
CA ALA A 209 5.30 -0.29 -6.95
C ALA A 209 5.27 -0.92 -8.35
N ASP A 210 4.07 -1.20 -8.89
CA ASP A 210 3.89 -1.72 -10.25
C ASP A 210 4.51 -0.78 -11.28
N THR A 211 4.23 0.51 -11.15
CA THR A 211 4.74 1.53 -12.06
C THR A 211 6.27 1.61 -12.02
N ILE A 212 6.87 1.66 -10.83
CA ILE A 212 8.33 1.71 -10.66
C ILE A 212 8.99 0.44 -11.22
N LEU A 213 8.51 -0.75 -10.81
CA LEU A 213 9.10 -2.03 -11.23
C LEU A 213 9.06 -2.18 -12.75
N ARG A 214 7.94 -1.87 -13.37
CA ARG A 214 7.80 -1.92 -14.84
C ARG A 214 8.65 -0.85 -15.54
N ALA A 215 8.71 0.36 -15.00
CA ALA A 215 9.55 1.44 -15.56
C ALA A 215 11.03 1.08 -15.57
N VAL A 216 11.51 0.28 -14.61
CA VAL A 216 12.90 -0.20 -14.60
C VAL A 216 13.10 -1.52 -15.35
N GLY A 217 12.08 -2.04 -16.01
CA GLY A 217 12.16 -3.20 -16.90
C GLY A 217 11.86 -4.55 -16.25
N VAL A 218 11.21 -4.58 -15.08
CA VAL A 218 10.66 -5.82 -14.53
C VAL A 218 9.42 -6.21 -15.34
N PRO A 219 9.25 -7.51 -15.72
CA PRO A 219 8.07 -7.97 -16.44
C PRO A 219 6.77 -7.67 -15.70
N ALA A 220 5.71 -7.32 -16.44
CA ALA A 220 4.40 -6.98 -15.88
C ALA A 220 3.81 -8.09 -15.00
N SER A 221 4.01 -9.37 -15.38
CA SER A 221 3.57 -10.53 -14.59
C SER A 221 4.32 -10.66 -13.26
N THR A 222 5.61 -10.34 -13.24
CA THR A 222 6.43 -10.34 -12.01
C THR A 222 6.00 -9.21 -11.08
N SER A 223 5.78 -8.02 -11.62
CA SER A 223 5.28 -6.88 -10.86
C SER A 223 3.87 -7.14 -10.28
N GLU A 224 3.01 -7.80 -11.04
CA GLU A 224 1.68 -8.23 -10.59
C GLU A 224 1.77 -9.27 -9.47
N SER A 225 2.74 -10.18 -9.53
CA SER A 225 2.99 -11.14 -8.45
C SER A 225 3.40 -10.45 -7.15
N ASP A 226 4.23 -9.37 -7.21
CA ASP A 226 4.50 -8.54 -6.02
C ASP A 226 3.23 -7.85 -5.51
N TYR A 227 2.41 -7.31 -6.40
CA TYR A 227 1.16 -6.67 -6.02
C TYR A 227 0.23 -7.65 -5.29
N LEU A 228 0.00 -8.83 -5.86
CA LEU A 228 -0.88 -9.89 -5.31
C LEU A 228 -0.33 -10.48 -4.00
N LEU A 229 0.97 -10.37 -3.71
CA LEU A 229 1.54 -10.81 -2.44
C LEU A 229 0.93 -10.08 -1.24
N SER A 230 0.43 -8.86 -1.42
CA SER A 230 -0.25 -8.11 -0.36
C SER A 230 -1.45 -8.85 0.20
N ASP A 231 -2.18 -9.60 -0.63
CA ASP A 231 -3.34 -10.38 -0.21
C ASP A 231 -2.93 -11.50 0.76
N GLN A 232 -1.87 -12.24 0.42
CA GLN A 232 -1.34 -13.32 1.27
C GLN A 232 -0.81 -12.78 2.60
N LEU A 233 -0.09 -11.66 2.57
CA LEU A 233 0.52 -11.07 3.77
C LEU A 233 -0.53 -10.50 4.73
N ARG A 234 -1.61 -9.95 4.20
CA ARG A 234 -2.66 -9.29 4.97
C ARG A 234 -3.80 -10.23 5.39
N ALA A 235 -3.94 -11.40 4.79
CA ALA A 235 -5.09 -12.30 4.95
C ALA A 235 -5.49 -12.54 6.42
N ALA A 236 -4.50 -12.80 7.28
CA ALA A 236 -4.76 -13.06 8.70
C ALA A 236 -5.25 -11.81 9.45
N SER A 237 -4.65 -10.64 9.21
CA SER A 237 -5.03 -9.39 9.85
C SER A 237 -6.39 -8.89 9.37
N ASP A 238 -6.66 -9.01 8.07
CA ASP A 238 -7.93 -8.61 7.48
C ASP A 238 -9.09 -9.51 7.96
N LYS A 239 -8.84 -10.82 8.09
CA LYS A 239 -9.80 -11.74 8.71
C LYS A 239 -10.04 -11.40 10.17
N ALA A 240 -8.99 -11.13 10.94
CA ALA A 240 -9.12 -10.77 12.35
C ALA A 240 -9.95 -9.49 12.54
N LEU A 241 -9.78 -8.49 11.66
CA LEU A 241 -10.61 -7.29 11.67
C LEU A 241 -12.08 -7.63 11.41
N ARG A 242 -12.39 -8.45 10.41
CA ARG A 242 -13.77 -8.87 10.12
C ARG A 242 -14.41 -9.59 11.32
N ASP A 243 -13.66 -10.52 11.93
CA ASP A 243 -14.12 -11.25 13.10
C ASP A 243 -14.41 -10.30 14.29
N GLN A 244 -13.55 -9.31 14.53
CA GLN A 244 -13.74 -8.29 15.55
C GLN A 244 -14.97 -7.40 15.28
N LEU A 245 -15.16 -6.96 14.03
CA LEU A 245 -16.34 -6.16 13.66
C LEU A 245 -17.64 -6.92 13.86
N LYS A 246 -17.65 -8.23 13.59
CA LYS A 246 -18.79 -9.10 13.85
C LYS A 246 -19.03 -9.26 15.34
N ALA A 247 -18.01 -9.60 16.10
CA ALA A 247 -18.10 -9.81 17.55
C ALA A 247 -18.53 -8.53 18.28
N ALA A 248 -18.09 -7.35 17.81
CA ALA A 248 -18.46 -6.07 18.39
C ALA A 248 -19.83 -5.54 17.90
N GLY A 249 -20.53 -6.28 17.04
CA GLY A 249 -21.85 -5.91 16.52
C GLY A 249 -21.82 -4.72 15.53
N TYR A 250 -20.68 -4.43 14.94
CA TYR A 250 -20.59 -3.40 13.89
C TYR A 250 -21.10 -3.89 12.54
N MET A 251 -20.87 -5.17 12.22
CA MET A 251 -21.34 -5.78 10.98
C MET A 251 -21.86 -7.19 11.25
N GLN A 252 -23.05 -7.50 10.77
CA GLN A 252 -23.58 -8.87 10.77
C GLN A 252 -22.90 -9.74 9.71
N ASN A 253 -22.68 -9.15 8.52
CA ASN A 253 -21.95 -9.76 7.41
C ASN A 253 -20.69 -8.94 7.09
N PRO A 254 -19.56 -9.14 7.81
CA PRO A 254 -18.33 -8.41 7.55
C PRO A 254 -17.61 -8.85 6.27
N ASP A 255 -18.02 -9.95 5.63
CA ASP A 255 -17.46 -10.41 4.36
C ASP A 255 -17.77 -9.47 3.20
N LEU A 256 -18.74 -8.55 3.37
CA LEU A 256 -18.93 -7.42 2.46
C LEU A 256 -17.69 -6.52 2.32
N LEU A 257 -16.76 -6.59 3.28
CA LEU A 257 -15.48 -5.86 3.21
C LEU A 257 -14.40 -6.59 2.39
N ILE A 258 -14.57 -7.87 2.09
CA ILE A 258 -13.55 -8.67 1.39
C ILE A 258 -13.07 -7.99 0.12
N PRO A 259 -13.93 -7.52 -0.81
CA PRO A 259 -13.46 -6.88 -2.04
C PRO A 259 -12.67 -5.59 -1.80
N LEU A 260 -12.89 -4.90 -0.66
CA LEU A 260 -12.15 -3.69 -0.29
C LEU A 260 -10.84 -4.02 0.44
N GLN A 261 -10.68 -5.22 0.99
CA GLN A 261 -9.50 -5.68 1.71
C GLN A 261 -8.51 -6.43 0.82
N GLU A 262 -9.01 -7.15 -0.17
CA GLU A 262 -8.19 -7.87 -1.14
C GLU A 262 -7.50 -6.96 -2.15
N VAL A 263 -6.43 -7.47 -2.76
CA VAL A 263 -5.92 -7.04 -4.05
C VAL A 263 -6.25 -8.09 -5.10
N ARG A 264 -6.68 -7.64 -6.28
CA ARG A 264 -7.15 -8.53 -7.36
C ARG A 264 -6.52 -8.12 -8.68
N GLY A 265 -6.26 -9.10 -9.54
CA GLY A 265 -5.70 -8.84 -10.86
C GLY A 265 -6.55 -7.89 -11.71
N ASP A 266 -7.89 -7.98 -11.60
CA ASP A 266 -8.81 -7.10 -12.33
C ASP A 266 -8.80 -5.64 -11.82
N TYR A 267 -8.42 -5.38 -10.55
CA TYR A 267 -8.21 -4.01 -10.07
C TYR A 267 -6.96 -3.40 -10.68
N LEU A 268 -5.84 -4.13 -10.65
CA LEU A 268 -4.61 -3.67 -11.29
C LEU A 268 -4.76 -3.54 -12.81
N ALA A 269 -5.53 -4.45 -13.44
CA ALA A 269 -5.89 -4.36 -14.85
C ALA A 269 -6.67 -3.06 -15.14
N ALA A 270 -7.64 -2.68 -14.30
CA ALA A 270 -8.40 -1.43 -14.47
C ALA A 270 -7.48 -0.20 -14.50
N PHE A 271 -6.42 -0.14 -13.68
CA PHE A 271 -5.40 0.90 -13.75
C PHE A 271 -4.60 0.84 -15.05
N ARG A 272 -4.09 -0.36 -15.41
CA ARG A 272 -3.23 -0.55 -16.58
C ARG A 272 -3.97 -0.28 -17.89
N ASP A 273 -5.21 -0.76 -18.00
CA ASP A 273 -6.05 -0.59 -19.18
C ASP A 273 -6.46 0.87 -19.36
N GLN A 274 -6.77 1.58 -18.26
CA GLN A 274 -7.04 3.02 -18.30
C GLN A 274 -5.81 3.80 -18.78
N ALA A 275 -4.60 3.44 -18.32
CA ALA A 275 -3.37 4.07 -18.79
C ALA A 275 -3.11 3.83 -20.30
N VAL A 276 -3.43 2.63 -20.79
CA VAL A 276 -3.35 2.34 -22.24
C VAL A 276 -4.41 3.11 -23.01
N HIS A 277 -5.64 3.16 -22.50
CA HIS A 277 -6.74 3.89 -23.13
C HIS A 277 -6.44 5.39 -23.29
N ASP A 278 -5.98 6.04 -22.22
CA ASP A 278 -5.83 7.50 -22.19
C ASP A 278 -4.53 7.98 -22.84
N TYR A 279 -3.47 7.15 -22.80
CA TYR A 279 -2.12 7.53 -23.27
C TYR A 279 -1.58 6.68 -24.42
N GLY A 280 -2.30 5.64 -24.85
CA GLY A 280 -1.85 4.76 -25.93
C GLY A 280 -0.83 3.70 -25.50
N GLY A 281 -0.35 3.71 -24.25
CA GLY A 281 0.59 2.71 -23.75
C GLY A 281 1.32 3.12 -22.47
N PHE A 282 1.98 2.15 -21.85
CA PHE A 282 2.68 2.37 -20.59
C PHE A 282 3.82 3.40 -20.69
N GLY A 283 4.57 3.40 -21.81
CA GLY A 283 5.66 4.36 -22.02
C GLY A 283 5.14 5.81 -22.05
N ALA A 284 4.09 6.08 -22.83
CA ALA A 284 3.46 7.40 -22.89
C ALA A 284 2.78 7.78 -21.55
N PHE A 285 2.22 6.81 -20.83
CA PHE A 285 1.73 7.07 -19.47
C PHE A 285 2.85 7.56 -18.55
N LEU A 286 4.06 6.96 -18.62
CA LEU A 286 5.20 7.43 -17.81
C LEU A 286 5.60 8.87 -18.17
N THR A 287 5.68 9.20 -19.47
CA THR A 287 6.14 10.53 -19.92
C THR A 287 5.05 11.58 -19.86
N ASP A 288 3.92 11.33 -20.47
CA ASP A 288 2.86 12.32 -20.67
C ASP A 288 1.86 12.32 -19.51
N GLY A 289 1.59 11.13 -18.95
CA GLY A 289 0.69 10.97 -17.81
C GLY A 289 1.33 11.38 -16.49
N LEU A 290 2.54 10.89 -16.19
CA LEU A 290 3.25 11.13 -14.92
C LEU A 290 4.31 12.24 -15.02
N GLY A 291 4.56 12.78 -16.21
CA GLY A 291 5.53 13.84 -16.44
C GLY A 291 6.98 13.43 -16.15
N LEU A 292 7.35 12.17 -16.41
CA LEU A 292 8.70 11.66 -16.18
C LEU A 292 9.56 11.82 -17.44
N ASP A 293 10.58 12.64 -17.36
CA ASP A 293 11.53 12.79 -18.46
C ASP A 293 12.51 11.61 -18.56
N ALA A 294 13.21 11.53 -19.68
CA ALA A 294 14.17 10.45 -19.94
C ALA A 294 15.30 10.40 -18.92
N LEU A 295 15.73 11.55 -18.38
CA LEU A 295 16.78 11.62 -17.38
C LEU A 295 16.30 11.03 -16.04
N THR A 296 15.07 11.35 -15.63
CA THR A 296 14.45 10.78 -14.43
C THR A 296 14.31 9.26 -14.55
N LEU A 297 13.84 8.75 -15.68
CA LEU A 297 13.72 7.32 -15.94
C LEU A 297 15.08 6.61 -15.91
N ALA A 298 16.11 7.24 -16.51
CA ALA A 298 17.48 6.71 -16.49
C ALA A 298 18.05 6.67 -15.04
N ARG A 299 17.84 7.74 -14.27
CA ARG A 299 18.25 7.79 -12.85
C ARG A 299 17.52 6.74 -12.00
N LEU A 300 16.19 6.64 -12.18
CA LEU A 300 15.40 5.61 -11.49
C LEU A 300 15.98 4.21 -11.76
N ARG A 301 16.22 3.90 -13.03
CA ARG A 301 16.79 2.61 -13.41
C ARG A 301 18.18 2.39 -12.83
N ALA A 302 19.07 3.37 -12.94
CA ALA A 302 20.43 3.29 -12.40
C ALA A 302 20.45 3.09 -10.87
N ARG A 303 19.46 3.63 -10.17
CA ARG A 303 19.32 3.48 -8.73
C ARG A 303 18.75 2.13 -8.33
N VAL A 304 17.67 1.70 -8.98
CA VAL A 304 16.88 0.53 -8.56
C VAL A 304 17.44 -0.78 -9.12
N VAL A 305 18.16 -0.76 -10.24
CA VAL A 305 18.66 -1.95 -10.93
C VAL A 305 20.18 -2.07 -10.79
N GLY A 306 20.65 -3.28 -10.48
CA GLY A 306 22.06 -3.62 -10.33
C GLY A 306 22.53 -4.79 -11.18
#